data_5c1e5891d5390a0787559819f8932eca
#
_entry.id   5c1e5891d5390a0787559819f8932eca
#
_cell.length_a   1.000
_cell.length_b   1.000
_cell.length_c   1.000
_cell.angle_alpha   90.00
_cell.angle_beta   90.00
_cell.angle_gamma   90.00
#
_symmetry.space_group_name_H-M   'P 1'
#
loop_
_entity.id
_entity.type
_entity.pdbx_description
1 polymer ?
#
loop_
_entity_poly.entity_id
_entity_poly.type
_entity_poly.pdbx_seq_one_letter_code
_entity_poly.pdbx_strand_id
1 'polypeptide(L)'
;MRRTEADKPKKSESGHLAKASTKVRRLERVDNEEKRVFNMARKKIIAGNWKMNMTPSVKDDFVNELKPLVETEEADVVFCVPAIDIIPAMEAAKGSNIVIGAENMYYEEKGAYTGEIAPDMLTDAGVKYVIIGHSERREYFKETDEDVNKKVLKAFEHDITPIICCGETLAQREQGVTMDFVRMQIKIAFQNVTADQAKTAVIAYEPIWAIGTGKTATTEQAQEVCAGIRACIGEIYDDATAQAIRIQYGGSV
;
A
#
# COMPACT_ATOMS: atom_id res chain seq x y z
N MET A 1 -76.27 47.65 -15.52
CA MET A 1 -74.95 47.63 -14.83
C MET A 1 -74.59 46.20 -14.55
N ARG A 2 -73.68 45.59 -15.31
CA ARG A 2 -73.22 44.23 -15.10
C ARG A 2 -71.72 44.32 -14.62
N ARG A 3 -71.51 43.74 -13.46
CA ARG A 3 -70.09 43.60 -12.91
C ARG A 3 -69.41 42.41 -13.56
N THR A 4 -68.23 42.63 -14.07
CA THR A 4 -67.34 41.65 -14.63
C THR A 4 -66.59 40.91 -13.52
N GLU A 5 -66.52 39.57 -13.60
CA GLU A 5 -65.75 38.69 -12.75
C GLU A 5 -64.25 38.90 -12.97
N ALA A 6 -63.54 39.02 -11.86
CA ALA A 6 -62.14 39.16 -11.85
C ALA A 6 -61.42 37.79 -11.89
N ASP A 7 -60.41 37.72 -12.72
CA ASP A 7 -59.52 36.58 -12.98
C ASP A 7 -58.81 36.08 -11.71
N LYS A 8 -58.82 34.74 -11.48
CA LYS A 8 -58.10 34.09 -10.43
C LYS A 8 -56.71 33.66 -10.98
N PRO A 9 -55.62 33.90 -10.28
CA PRO A 9 -54.28 33.48 -10.78
C PRO A 9 -54.10 31.97 -10.72
N LYS A 10 -53.57 31.37 -11.79
CA LYS A 10 -53.20 29.95 -11.91
C LYS A 10 -52.05 29.59 -10.99
N LYS A 11 -52.33 28.82 -9.92
CA LYS A 11 -51.34 28.14 -9.08
C LYS A 11 -51.04 26.76 -9.68
N SER A 12 -50.05 26.57 -10.53
CA SER A 12 -49.55 25.22 -10.89
C SER A 12 -48.16 25.11 -11.52
N GLU A 13 -47.50 26.20 -11.91
CA GLU A 13 -46.23 26.08 -12.60
C GLU A 13 -44.97 26.14 -11.66
N SER A 14 -45.06 26.81 -10.51
CA SER A 14 -43.95 26.95 -9.58
C SER A 14 -43.58 25.67 -8.83
N GLY A 15 -44.53 24.76 -8.63
CA GLY A 15 -44.29 23.50 -7.90
C GLY A 15 -43.55 22.43 -8.72
N HIS A 16 -43.68 22.45 -10.04
CA HIS A 16 -43.00 21.50 -10.92
C HIS A 16 -41.53 21.88 -11.14
N LEU A 17 -41.20 23.15 -11.29
CA LEU A 17 -39.83 23.68 -11.42
C LEU A 17 -39.04 23.48 -10.14
N ALA A 18 -39.60 23.65 -8.96
CA ALA A 18 -38.92 23.43 -7.69
C ALA A 18 -38.59 21.95 -7.47
N LYS A 19 -39.50 21.02 -7.83
CA LYS A 19 -39.25 19.57 -7.73
C LYS A 19 -38.20 19.09 -8.73
N ALA A 20 -38.18 19.63 -9.95
CA ALA A 20 -37.17 19.33 -10.95
C ALA A 20 -35.76 19.81 -10.51
N SER A 21 -35.66 21.03 -9.97
CA SER A 21 -34.41 21.56 -9.43
C SER A 21 -33.85 20.75 -8.27
N THR A 22 -34.75 20.28 -7.37
CA THR A 22 -34.32 19.41 -6.24
C THR A 22 -33.85 18.05 -6.71
N LYS A 23 -34.46 17.47 -7.74
CA LYS A 23 -34.06 16.18 -8.32
C LYS A 23 -32.70 16.30 -9.05
N VAL A 24 -32.45 17.37 -9.78
CA VAL A 24 -31.18 17.65 -10.45
C VAL A 24 -30.08 17.84 -9.41
N ARG A 25 -30.29 18.65 -8.38
CA ARG A 25 -29.27 18.81 -7.30
C ARG A 25 -28.97 17.51 -6.54
N ARG A 26 -29.95 16.61 -6.42
CA ARG A 26 -29.76 15.30 -5.79
C ARG A 26 -28.90 14.36 -6.69
N LEU A 27 -29.15 14.40 -8.01
CA LEU A 27 -28.36 13.65 -8.98
C LEU A 27 -26.93 14.17 -9.06
N GLU A 28 -26.73 15.48 -9.09
CA GLU A 28 -25.39 16.11 -9.06
C GLU A 28 -24.62 15.81 -7.77
N ARG A 29 -25.34 15.72 -6.63
CA ARG A 29 -24.72 15.28 -5.35
C ARG A 29 -24.28 13.82 -5.39
N VAL A 30 -25.10 12.92 -5.92
CA VAL A 30 -24.77 11.49 -6.05
C VAL A 30 -23.61 11.32 -7.02
N ASP A 31 -23.62 12.00 -8.17
CA ASP A 31 -22.53 11.94 -9.16
C ASP A 31 -21.22 12.53 -8.60
N ASN A 32 -21.29 13.60 -7.80
CA ASN A 32 -20.13 14.16 -7.10
C ASN A 32 -19.63 13.27 -5.96
N GLU A 33 -20.52 12.57 -5.27
CA GLU A 33 -20.17 11.63 -4.21
C GLU A 33 -19.56 10.36 -4.81
N GLU A 34 -20.10 9.83 -5.91
CA GLU A 34 -19.50 8.71 -6.67
C GLU A 34 -18.15 9.10 -7.28
N LYS A 35 -18.01 10.29 -7.87
CA LYS A 35 -16.72 10.81 -8.35
C LYS A 35 -15.73 11.04 -7.21
N ARG A 36 -16.19 11.44 -6.03
CA ARG A 36 -15.34 11.60 -4.84
C ARG A 36 -14.89 10.24 -4.29
N VAL A 37 -15.77 9.24 -4.27
CA VAL A 37 -15.44 7.85 -3.90
C VAL A 37 -14.50 7.23 -4.93
N PHE A 38 -14.71 7.48 -6.23
CA PHE A 38 -13.79 7.01 -7.29
C PHE A 38 -12.42 7.69 -7.23
N ASN A 39 -12.35 8.99 -6.91
CA ASN A 39 -11.08 9.71 -6.68
C ASN A 39 -10.41 9.36 -5.34
N MET A 40 -11.09 8.66 -4.43
CA MET A 40 -10.52 8.11 -3.19
C MET A 40 -10.11 6.64 -3.32
N ALA A 41 -10.25 6.02 -4.49
CA ALA A 41 -9.75 4.68 -4.72
C ALA A 41 -8.22 4.71 -4.62
N ARG A 42 -7.66 4.00 -3.62
CA ARG A 42 -6.21 3.84 -3.47
C ARG A 42 -5.64 3.20 -4.72
N LYS A 43 -4.61 3.79 -5.30
CA LYS A 43 -3.91 3.16 -6.41
C LYS A 43 -3.41 1.79 -5.96
N LYS A 44 -3.69 0.76 -6.72
CA LYS A 44 -3.22 -0.60 -6.45
C LYS A 44 -1.71 -0.64 -6.50
N ILE A 45 -1.10 -1.57 -5.79
CA ILE A 45 0.33 -1.88 -5.90
C ILE A 45 0.49 -3.38 -6.10
N ILE A 46 1.33 -3.75 -7.05
CA ILE A 46 1.76 -5.12 -7.32
C ILE A 46 3.27 -5.12 -7.18
N ALA A 47 3.74 -5.66 -6.08
CA ALA A 47 5.16 -5.69 -5.74
C ALA A 47 5.69 -7.13 -5.84
N GLY A 48 6.64 -7.36 -6.73
CA GLY A 48 7.37 -8.62 -6.85
C GLY A 48 8.62 -8.58 -5.97
N ASN A 49 8.71 -9.46 -4.98
CA ASN A 49 9.92 -9.68 -4.21
C ASN A 49 10.72 -10.80 -4.85
N TRP A 50 11.88 -10.49 -5.42
CA TRP A 50 12.72 -11.49 -6.09
C TRP A 50 13.40 -12.44 -5.11
N LYS A 51 13.56 -11.98 -3.86
CA LYS A 51 14.29 -12.70 -2.84
C LYS A 51 15.72 -13.03 -3.34
N MET A 52 16.33 -14.09 -2.84
CA MET A 52 17.67 -14.53 -3.27
C MET A 52 17.55 -15.33 -4.58
N ASN A 53 16.99 -14.72 -5.62
CA ASN A 53 16.89 -15.31 -6.96
C ASN A 53 17.34 -14.30 -8.01
N MET A 54 17.45 -14.76 -9.23
CA MET A 54 17.97 -14.01 -10.37
C MET A 54 19.45 -13.68 -10.26
N THR A 55 20.02 -13.32 -11.37
CA THR A 55 21.41 -12.82 -11.47
C THR A 55 21.42 -11.63 -12.42
N PRO A 56 22.43 -10.74 -12.32
CA PRO A 56 22.51 -9.57 -13.20
C PRO A 56 22.46 -9.88 -14.71
N SER A 57 22.85 -11.08 -15.13
CA SER A 57 22.82 -11.48 -16.54
C SER A 57 21.47 -12.01 -17.05
N VAL A 58 20.59 -12.48 -16.15
CA VAL A 58 19.32 -13.13 -16.54
C VAL A 58 18.13 -12.15 -16.48
N LYS A 59 18.24 -11.10 -15.66
CA LYS A 59 17.14 -10.16 -15.41
C LYS A 59 16.66 -9.37 -16.63
N ASP A 60 17.53 -9.11 -17.61
CA ASP A 60 17.20 -8.25 -18.75
C ASP A 60 16.09 -8.88 -19.58
N ASP A 61 16.17 -10.19 -19.83
CA ASP A 61 15.13 -10.94 -20.56
C ASP A 61 13.81 -10.88 -19.79
N PHE A 62 13.82 -11.16 -18.49
CA PHE A 62 12.63 -11.15 -17.65
C PHE A 62 11.95 -9.77 -17.60
N VAL A 63 12.71 -8.70 -17.35
CA VAL A 63 12.15 -7.34 -17.29
C VAL A 63 11.62 -6.92 -18.65
N ASN A 64 12.34 -7.21 -19.74
CA ASN A 64 11.92 -6.84 -21.09
C ASN A 64 10.65 -7.58 -21.54
N GLU A 65 10.49 -8.85 -21.16
CA GLU A 65 9.26 -9.61 -21.43
C GLU A 65 8.07 -9.04 -20.66
N LEU A 66 8.27 -8.56 -19.44
CA LEU A 66 7.19 -8.02 -18.60
C LEU A 66 6.76 -6.59 -18.97
N LYS A 67 7.67 -5.74 -19.46
CA LYS A 67 7.36 -4.34 -19.81
C LYS A 67 6.03 -4.16 -20.54
N PRO A 68 5.78 -4.83 -21.68
CA PRO A 68 4.54 -4.66 -22.44
C PRO A 68 3.31 -5.23 -21.75
N LEU A 69 3.49 -6.15 -20.79
CA LEU A 69 2.41 -6.81 -20.07
C LEU A 69 1.91 -6.02 -18.86
N VAL A 70 2.75 -5.12 -18.34
CA VAL A 70 2.47 -4.37 -17.10
C VAL A 70 2.32 -2.86 -17.35
N GLU A 71 2.21 -2.44 -18.60
CA GLU A 71 1.98 -1.05 -18.96
C GLU A 71 0.54 -0.65 -18.56
N THR A 72 0.41 -0.05 -17.37
CA THR A 72 -0.86 0.35 -16.79
C THR A 72 -0.70 1.56 -15.88
N GLU A 73 -1.72 2.42 -15.83
CA GLU A 73 -1.82 3.51 -14.85
C GLU A 73 -2.65 3.12 -13.63
N GLU A 74 -3.31 1.95 -13.63
CA GLU A 74 -4.20 1.50 -12.56
C GLU A 74 -3.46 0.98 -11.33
N ALA A 75 -2.21 0.55 -11.50
CA ALA A 75 -1.38 0.02 -10.43
C ALA A 75 0.06 0.55 -10.50
N ASP A 76 0.71 0.66 -9.35
CA ASP A 76 2.16 0.75 -9.26
C ASP A 76 2.73 -0.67 -9.40
N VAL A 77 3.63 -0.86 -10.35
CA VAL A 77 4.35 -2.13 -10.55
C VAL A 77 5.75 -1.96 -10.00
N VAL A 78 6.07 -2.73 -8.96
CA VAL A 78 7.33 -2.59 -8.22
C VAL A 78 8.08 -3.92 -8.23
N PHE A 79 9.37 -3.90 -8.58
CA PHE A 79 10.25 -5.05 -8.41
C PHE A 79 11.25 -4.74 -7.30
N CYS A 80 11.11 -5.45 -6.18
CA CYS A 80 12.08 -5.42 -5.10
C CYS A 80 13.13 -6.50 -5.38
N VAL A 81 14.36 -6.06 -5.60
CA VAL A 81 15.43 -6.90 -6.13
C VAL A 81 16.62 -6.97 -5.16
N PRO A 82 17.46 -8.02 -5.22
CA PRO A 82 18.73 -8.07 -4.50
C PRO A 82 19.58 -6.84 -4.78
N ALA A 83 20.38 -6.41 -3.80
CA ALA A 83 21.19 -5.18 -3.91
C ALA A 83 22.12 -5.17 -5.15
N ILE A 84 22.65 -6.34 -5.52
CA ILE A 84 23.51 -6.50 -6.71
C ILE A 84 22.76 -6.28 -8.03
N ASP A 85 21.43 -6.42 -8.02
CA ASP A 85 20.58 -6.30 -9.21
C ASP A 85 19.91 -4.91 -9.34
N ILE A 86 20.03 -4.04 -8.33
CA ILE A 86 19.37 -2.72 -8.33
C ILE A 86 19.75 -1.92 -9.58
N ILE A 87 21.01 -1.58 -9.76
CA ILE A 87 21.48 -0.77 -10.90
C ILE A 87 21.14 -1.43 -12.24
N PRO A 88 21.46 -2.73 -12.44
CA PRO A 88 21.08 -3.42 -13.65
C PRO A 88 19.55 -3.44 -13.91
N ALA A 89 18.73 -3.67 -12.89
CA ALA A 89 17.27 -3.69 -13.03
C ALA A 89 16.71 -2.28 -13.34
N MET A 90 17.26 -1.22 -12.74
CA MET A 90 16.95 0.17 -13.08
C MET A 90 17.21 0.47 -14.57
N GLU A 91 18.33 -0.01 -15.10
CA GLU A 91 18.68 0.16 -16.51
C GLU A 91 17.69 -0.62 -17.41
N ALA A 92 17.42 -1.88 -17.08
CA ALA A 92 16.46 -2.70 -17.80
C ALA A 92 15.03 -2.12 -17.76
N ALA A 93 14.59 -1.50 -16.66
CA ALA A 93 13.27 -0.92 -16.50
C ALA A 93 13.07 0.43 -17.23
N LYS A 94 14.12 1.06 -17.78
CA LYS A 94 14.00 2.34 -18.48
C LYS A 94 12.93 2.32 -19.55
N GLY A 95 12.15 3.41 -19.61
CA GLY A 95 11.07 3.58 -20.58
C GLY A 95 9.82 2.75 -20.29
N SER A 96 9.69 2.19 -19.09
CA SER A 96 8.48 1.48 -18.62
C SER A 96 7.94 2.13 -17.34
N ASN A 97 6.79 1.68 -16.87
CA ASN A 97 6.19 2.05 -15.59
C ASN A 97 6.66 1.16 -14.41
N ILE A 98 7.62 0.27 -14.64
CA ILE A 98 8.20 -0.58 -13.60
C ILE A 98 9.10 0.27 -12.70
N VAL A 99 8.86 0.21 -11.41
CA VAL A 99 9.65 0.90 -10.38
C VAL A 99 10.51 -0.12 -9.65
N ILE A 100 11.78 0.21 -9.44
CA ILE A 100 12.70 -0.68 -8.72
C ILE A 100 12.71 -0.31 -7.24
N GLY A 101 12.58 -1.34 -6.42
CA GLY A 101 12.69 -1.32 -4.97
C GLY A 101 13.85 -2.17 -4.49
N ALA A 102 14.21 -2.00 -3.22
CA ALA A 102 15.19 -2.83 -2.52
C ALA A 102 14.48 -3.85 -1.61
N GLU A 103 15.11 -4.98 -1.36
CA GLU A 103 14.59 -6.03 -0.46
C GLU A 103 14.88 -5.76 1.01
N ASN A 104 15.78 -4.84 1.31
CA ASN A 104 16.16 -4.42 2.64
C ASN A 104 17.01 -3.15 2.58
N MET A 105 17.14 -2.46 3.71
CA MET A 105 18.15 -1.44 3.98
C MET A 105 18.50 -1.44 5.46
N TYR A 106 19.64 -0.84 5.83
CA TYR A 106 19.97 -0.60 7.21
C TYR A 106 19.45 0.77 7.67
N TYR A 107 19.43 1.03 8.97
CA TYR A 107 18.93 2.28 9.54
C TYR A 107 20.04 3.28 9.89
N GLU A 108 21.32 2.92 9.65
CA GLU A 108 22.46 3.83 9.84
C GLU A 108 22.90 4.44 8.52
N GLU A 109 23.30 5.71 8.55
CA GLU A 109 23.74 6.43 7.36
C GLU A 109 25.06 5.91 6.79
N LYS A 110 25.95 5.50 7.67
CA LYS A 110 27.29 4.98 7.34
C LYS A 110 27.94 4.36 8.57
N GLY A 111 28.96 3.57 8.38
CA GLY A 111 29.74 3.04 9.51
C GLY A 111 30.30 1.65 9.28
N ALA A 112 30.73 1.04 10.37
CA ALA A 112 31.33 -0.30 10.36
C ALA A 112 30.23 -1.38 10.40
N TYR A 113 29.41 -1.44 9.35
CA TYR A 113 28.28 -2.36 9.19
C TYR A 113 28.49 -3.20 7.93
N THR A 114 29.54 -4.03 7.94
CA THR A 114 29.94 -4.80 6.77
C THR A 114 28.81 -5.66 6.21
N GLY A 115 28.44 -5.43 4.96
CA GLY A 115 27.37 -6.14 4.26
C GLY A 115 26.03 -5.43 4.23
N GLU A 116 25.83 -4.36 5.03
CA GLU A 116 24.61 -3.56 5.03
C GLU A 116 24.60 -2.49 3.93
N ILE A 117 23.39 -2.11 3.52
CA ILE A 117 23.14 -1.08 2.51
C ILE A 117 22.51 0.13 3.21
N ALA A 118 23.18 1.28 3.15
CA ALA A 118 22.69 2.52 3.72
C ALA A 118 21.57 3.13 2.87
N PRO A 119 20.66 3.94 3.46
CA PRO A 119 19.55 4.57 2.75
C PRO A 119 20.01 5.47 1.59
N ASP A 120 21.06 6.26 1.79
CA ASP A 120 21.61 7.14 0.75
C ASP A 120 22.20 6.37 -0.45
N MET A 121 22.72 5.15 -0.24
CA MET A 121 23.13 4.27 -1.34
C MET A 121 21.93 3.88 -2.22
N LEU A 122 20.76 3.69 -1.61
CA LEU A 122 19.53 3.36 -2.32
C LEU A 122 18.96 4.58 -3.08
N THR A 123 18.96 5.75 -2.44
CA THR A 123 18.46 6.98 -3.08
C THR A 123 19.36 7.42 -4.24
N ASP A 124 20.67 7.33 -4.10
CA ASP A 124 21.64 7.61 -5.16
C ASP A 124 21.44 6.67 -6.36
N ALA A 125 21.14 5.39 -6.09
CA ALA A 125 20.76 4.42 -7.12
C ALA A 125 19.39 4.68 -7.75
N GLY A 126 18.55 5.56 -7.18
CA GLY A 126 17.21 5.89 -7.68
C GLY A 126 16.09 5.00 -7.17
N VAL A 127 16.32 4.18 -6.16
CA VAL A 127 15.33 3.29 -5.54
C VAL A 127 14.20 4.11 -4.91
N LYS A 128 12.94 3.64 -5.08
CA LYS A 128 11.74 4.32 -4.57
C LYS A 128 10.98 3.55 -3.52
N TYR A 129 11.19 2.25 -3.42
CA TYR A 129 10.53 1.37 -2.46
C TYR A 129 11.55 0.51 -1.75
N VAL A 130 11.26 0.12 -0.51
CA VAL A 130 12.08 -0.84 0.23
C VAL A 130 11.21 -1.77 1.06
N ILE A 131 11.44 -3.08 0.97
CA ILE A 131 10.83 -4.05 1.87
C ILE A 131 11.52 -3.97 3.24
N ILE A 132 10.71 -3.87 4.29
CA ILE A 132 11.19 -3.79 5.67
C ILE A 132 10.45 -4.81 6.53
N GLY A 133 11.18 -5.58 7.31
CA GLY A 133 10.62 -6.54 8.26
C GLY A 133 10.04 -7.79 7.63
N HIS A 134 10.49 -8.18 6.42
CA HIS A 134 10.07 -9.43 5.79
C HIS A 134 10.24 -10.62 6.74
N SER A 135 9.30 -11.57 6.71
CA SER A 135 9.30 -12.73 7.62
C SER A 135 10.61 -13.51 7.62
N GLU A 136 11.25 -13.69 6.47
CA GLU A 136 12.56 -14.36 6.36
C GLU A 136 13.66 -13.59 7.10
N ARG A 137 13.65 -12.25 7.08
CA ARG A 137 14.63 -11.46 7.82
C ARG A 137 14.41 -11.55 9.33
N ARG A 138 13.14 -11.54 9.76
CA ARG A 138 12.78 -11.76 11.18
C ARG A 138 13.24 -13.14 11.66
N GLU A 139 13.01 -14.17 10.86
CA GLU A 139 13.33 -15.55 11.20
C GLU A 139 14.83 -15.85 11.14
N TYR A 140 15.47 -15.59 10.02
CA TYR A 140 16.86 -16.01 9.78
C TYR A 140 17.90 -15.00 10.27
N PHE A 141 17.59 -13.71 10.17
CA PHE A 141 18.51 -12.62 10.54
C PHE A 141 18.15 -11.94 11.87
N LYS A 142 17.12 -12.43 12.57
CA LYS A 142 16.68 -11.95 13.89
C LYS A 142 16.31 -10.48 13.92
N GLU A 143 15.79 -9.95 12.82
CA GLU A 143 15.29 -8.58 12.72
C GLU A 143 14.10 -8.39 13.66
N THR A 144 14.21 -7.44 14.60
CA THR A 144 13.21 -7.17 15.63
C THR A 144 12.18 -6.15 15.14
N ASP A 145 11.05 -6.00 15.86
CA ASP A 145 10.06 -4.96 15.54
C ASP A 145 10.64 -3.55 15.74
N GLU A 146 11.55 -3.37 16.69
CA GLU A 146 12.28 -2.12 16.91
C GLU A 146 13.23 -1.79 15.76
N ASP A 147 13.89 -2.80 15.18
CA ASP A 147 14.73 -2.60 13.98
C ASP A 147 13.87 -2.22 12.78
N VAL A 148 12.70 -2.86 12.64
CA VAL A 148 11.71 -2.50 11.63
C VAL A 148 11.28 -1.03 11.76
N ASN A 149 10.94 -0.58 12.97
CA ASN A 149 10.59 0.82 13.21
C ASN A 149 11.70 1.79 12.84
N LYS A 150 12.97 1.53 13.27
CA LYS A 150 14.12 2.36 12.90
C LYS A 150 14.28 2.46 11.39
N LYS A 151 14.16 1.34 10.67
CA LYS A 151 14.23 1.31 9.20
C LYS A 151 13.07 2.07 8.55
N VAL A 152 11.85 1.97 9.08
CA VAL A 152 10.68 2.72 8.59
C VAL A 152 10.90 4.21 8.71
N LEU A 153 11.34 4.69 9.86
CA LEU A 153 11.66 6.11 10.09
C LEU A 153 12.75 6.57 9.12
N LYS A 154 13.80 5.77 8.98
CA LYS A 154 14.91 6.08 8.10
C LYS A 154 14.52 6.08 6.62
N ALA A 155 13.63 5.19 6.18
CA ALA A 155 13.10 5.21 4.82
C ALA A 155 12.38 6.52 4.50
N PHE A 156 11.55 7.02 5.43
CA PHE A 156 10.87 8.31 5.27
C PHE A 156 11.82 9.50 5.26
N GLU A 157 12.90 9.47 6.06
CA GLU A 157 13.93 10.53 6.05
C GLU A 157 14.62 10.65 4.69
N HIS A 158 14.66 9.57 3.92
CA HIS A 158 15.30 9.49 2.59
C HIS A 158 14.32 9.45 1.42
N ASP A 159 13.05 9.79 1.62
CA ASP A 159 12.01 9.78 0.57
C ASP A 159 11.86 8.41 -0.14
N ILE A 160 12.13 7.31 0.58
CA ILE A 160 11.90 5.94 0.13
C ILE A 160 10.59 5.44 0.75
N THR A 161 9.68 4.92 -0.05
CA THR A 161 8.42 4.35 0.42
C THR A 161 8.65 2.99 1.04
N PRO A 162 8.41 2.80 2.36
CA PRO A 162 8.54 1.49 2.99
C PRO A 162 7.37 0.57 2.64
N ILE A 163 7.67 -0.68 2.30
CA ILE A 163 6.74 -1.81 2.25
C ILE A 163 6.97 -2.61 3.53
N ILE A 164 6.10 -2.38 4.52
CA ILE A 164 6.27 -2.87 5.90
C ILE A 164 5.58 -4.22 6.02
N CYS A 165 6.36 -5.27 6.24
CA CYS A 165 5.87 -6.63 6.37
C CYS A 165 5.45 -6.95 7.81
N CYS A 166 4.27 -7.55 7.94
CA CYS A 166 3.75 -8.09 9.18
C CYS A 166 3.00 -9.39 8.93
N GLY A 167 2.91 -10.24 9.92
CA GLY A 167 2.17 -11.50 9.80
C GLY A 167 2.48 -12.47 10.91
N GLU A 168 1.62 -13.45 11.07
CA GLU A 168 1.64 -14.46 12.12
C GLU A 168 2.12 -15.81 11.61
N THR A 169 2.67 -16.61 12.51
CA THR A 169 2.97 -18.03 12.31
C THR A 169 1.71 -18.88 12.40
N LEU A 170 1.77 -20.13 11.93
CA LEU A 170 0.66 -21.07 12.06
C LEU A 170 0.26 -21.29 13.53
N ALA A 171 1.24 -21.42 14.41
CA ALA A 171 0.97 -21.62 15.84
C ALA A 171 0.20 -20.44 16.44
N GLN A 172 0.55 -19.20 16.10
CA GLN A 172 -0.17 -17.99 16.56
C GLN A 172 -1.60 -17.95 16.01
N ARG A 173 -1.79 -18.37 14.77
CA ARG A 173 -3.13 -18.46 14.18
C ARG A 173 -3.99 -19.52 14.86
N GLU A 174 -3.46 -20.72 15.09
CA GLU A 174 -4.15 -21.81 15.78
C GLU A 174 -4.48 -21.47 17.25
N GLN A 175 -3.65 -20.65 17.89
CA GLN A 175 -3.90 -20.11 19.23
C GLN A 175 -4.93 -18.98 19.26
N GLY A 176 -5.38 -18.48 18.11
CA GLY A 176 -6.34 -17.38 18.02
C GLY A 176 -5.79 -16.00 18.35
N VAL A 177 -4.45 -15.80 18.32
CA VAL A 177 -3.78 -14.53 18.66
C VAL A 177 -3.29 -13.74 17.44
N THR A 178 -3.72 -14.09 16.23
CA THR A 178 -3.33 -13.45 14.98
C THR A 178 -3.42 -11.92 15.07
N MET A 179 -4.57 -11.40 15.45
CA MET A 179 -4.77 -9.96 15.46
C MET A 179 -4.00 -9.25 16.57
N ASP A 180 -3.83 -9.87 17.73
CA ASP A 180 -3.01 -9.29 18.81
C ASP A 180 -1.55 -9.16 18.37
N PHE A 181 -1.02 -10.21 17.73
CA PHE A 181 0.34 -10.22 17.23
C PHE A 181 0.56 -9.20 16.08
N VAL A 182 -0.30 -9.25 15.06
CA VAL A 182 -0.19 -8.32 13.92
C VAL A 182 -0.36 -6.86 14.36
N ARG A 183 -1.30 -6.57 15.27
CA ARG A 183 -1.50 -5.23 15.83
C ARG A 183 -0.26 -4.76 16.61
N MET A 184 0.38 -5.63 17.36
CA MET A 184 1.63 -5.31 18.06
C MET A 184 2.71 -4.89 17.05
N GLN A 185 2.93 -5.70 15.99
CA GLN A 185 3.90 -5.38 14.94
C GLN A 185 3.61 -4.02 14.28
N ILE A 186 2.35 -3.76 13.92
CA ILE A 186 1.94 -2.48 13.32
C ILE A 186 2.17 -1.32 14.29
N LYS A 187 1.77 -1.43 15.55
CA LYS A 187 1.95 -0.36 16.53
C LYS A 187 3.41 -0.02 16.76
N ILE A 188 4.30 -1.00 16.79
CA ILE A 188 5.74 -0.77 16.95
C ILE A 188 6.31 -0.15 15.66
N ALA A 189 6.00 -0.71 14.49
CA ALA A 189 6.50 -0.22 13.20
C ALA A 189 6.15 1.26 12.94
N PHE A 190 4.99 1.72 13.41
CA PHE A 190 4.52 3.09 13.23
C PHE A 190 4.81 4.04 14.41
N GLN A 191 5.61 3.64 15.40
CA GLN A 191 6.04 4.55 16.46
C GLN A 191 6.81 5.75 15.87
N ASN A 192 6.44 6.95 16.28
CA ASN A 192 7.01 8.23 15.82
C ASN A 192 6.86 8.51 14.30
N VAL A 193 6.11 7.72 13.57
CA VAL A 193 5.73 8.01 12.18
C VAL A 193 4.56 8.98 12.18
N THR A 194 4.63 10.05 11.39
CA THR A 194 3.54 11.02 11.27
C THR A 194 2.38 10.47 10.42
N ALA A 195 1.18 11.02 10.60
CA ALA A 195 0.02 10.62 9.79
C ALA A 195 0.26 10.81 8.28
N ASP A 196 0.96 11.88 7.89
CA ASP A 196 1.25 12.14 6.48
C ASP A 196 2.26 11.14 5.89
N GLN A 197 3.27 10.75 6.65
CA GLN A 197 4.18 9.65 6.27
C GLN A 197 3.42 8.32 6.16
N ALA A 198 2.57 7.99 7.15
CA ALA A 198 1.80 6.76 7.16
C ALA A 198 0.90 6.61 5.92
N LYS A 199 0.29 7.69 5.41
CA LYS A 199 -0.53 7.70 4.19
C LYS A 199 0.24 7.23 2.94
N THR A 200 1.55 7.43 2.91
CA THR A 200 2.40 7.05 1.77
C THR A 200 2.97 5.64 1.88
N ALA A 201 2.98 5.05 3.07
CA ALA A 201 3.47 3.70 3.31
C ALA A 201 2.62 2.61 2.61
N VAL A 202 3.22 1.45 2.49
CA VAL A 202 2.54 0.21 2.12
C VAL A 202 2.72 -0.79 3.26
N ILE A 203 1.65 -1.48 3.65
CA ILE A 203 1.72 -2.60 4.59
C ILE A 203 1.54 -3.88 3.79
N ALA A 204 2.45 -4.84 3.95
CA ALA A 204 2.35 -6.17 3.37
C ALA A 204 1.99 -7.18 4.46
N TYR A 205 0.76 -7.70 4.40
CA TYR A 205 0.36 -8.80 5.27
C TYR A 205 0.87 -10.12 4.71
N GLU A 206 1.72 -10.79 5.45
CA GLU A 206 2.36 -12.04 5.11
C GLU A 206 1.90 -13.14 6.10
N PRO A 207 0.85 -13.93 5.81
CA PRO A 207 0.59 -15.12 6.61
C PRO A 207 1.76 -16.09 6.45
N ILE A 208 2.69 -16.12 7.43
CA ILE A 208 3.96 -16.87 7.34
C ILE A 208 3.71 -18.35 7.05
N TRP A 209 2.61 -18.88 7.56
CA TRP A 209 2.17 -20.26 7.32
C TRP A 209 1.74 -20.53 5.87
N ALA A 210 1.52 -19.50 5.05
CA ALA A 210 1.15 -19.60 3.65
C ALA A 210 2.30 -19.22 2.70
N ILE A 211 3.52 -18.98 3.20
CA ILE A 211 4.68 -18.62 2.37
C ILE A 211 5.53 -19.88 2.11
N GLY A 212 5.59 -20.32 0.85
CA GLY A 212 6.45 -21.44 0.45
C GLY A 212 6.06 -22.81 1.03
N THR A 213 4.88 -22.92 1.63
CA THR A 213 4.40 -24.16 2.28
C THR A 213 3.44 -24.97 1.43
N GLY A 214 3.03 -24.44 0.28
CA GLY A 214 1.94 -24.97 -0.55
C GLY A 214 0.53 -24.76 0.02
N LYS A 215 0.42 -24.02 1.13
CA LYS A 215 -0.87 -23.55 1.68
C LYS A 215 -1.11 -22.12 1.19
N THR A 216 -2.37 -21.77 0.96
CA THR A 216 -2.81 -20.40 0.66
C THR A 216 -3.87 -19.98 1.65
N ALA A 217 -3.88 -18.71 2.05
CA ALA A 217 -4.99 -18.18 2.82
C ALA A 217 -6.24 -18.07 1.92
N THR A 218 -7.43 -18.28 2.50
CA THR A 218 -8.66 -17.95 1.79
C THR A 218 -8.80 -16.43 1.66
N THR A 219 -9.65 -15.98 0.73
CA THR A 219 -9.96 -14.56 0.56
C THR A 219 -10.51 -13.93 1.83
N GLU A 220 -11.33 -14.69 2.59
CA GLU A 220 -11.91 -14.26 3.87
C GLU A 220 -10.83 -14.09 4.94
N GLN A 221 -9.89 -15.03 5.02
CA GLN A 221 -8.76 -14.97 5.97
C GLN A 221 -7.84 -13.79 5.68
N ALA A 222 -7.52 -13.57 4.41
CA ALA A 222 -6.71 -12.42 3.99
C ALA A 222 -7.45 -11.10 4.27
N GLN A 223 -8.73 -11.02 3.94
CA GLN A 223 -9.56 -9.82 4.16
C GLN A 223 -9.74 -9.51 5.65
N GLU A 224 -9.94 -10.54 6.50
CA GLU A 224 -10.06 -10.38 7.96
C GLU A 224 -8.85 -9.63 8.52
N VAL A 225 -7.65 -10.10 8.21
CA VAL A 225 -6.42 -9.50 8.77
C VAL A 225 -6.13 -8.15 8.14
N CYS A 226 -6.29 -7.99 6.82
CA CYS A 226 -6.12 -6.68 6.16
C CYS A 226 -7.09 -5.62 6.70
N ALA A 227 -8.35 -6.01 6.99
CA ALA A 227 -9.32 -5.12 7.62
C ALA A 227 -8.90 -4.75 9.06
N GLY A 228 -8.41 -5.73 9.83
CA GLY A 228 -7.90 -5.50 11.18
C GLY A 228 -6.67 -4.59 11.21
N ILE A 229 -5.74 -4.74 10.27
CA ILE A 229 -4.60 -3.83 10.09
C ILE A 229 -5.09 -2.41 9.83
N ARG A 230 -6.05 -2.23 8.91
CA ARG A 230 -6.62 -0.93 8.59
C ARG A 230 -7.29 -0.28 9.79
N ALA A 231 -8.07 -1.05 10.56
CA ALA A 231 -8.68 -0.57 11.80
C ALA A 231 -7.60 -0.13 12.83
N CYS A 232 -6.51 -0.88 12.94
CA CYS A 232 -5.38 -0.53 13.81
C CYS A 232 -4.73 0.80 13.42
N ILE A 233 -4.56 1.07 12.13
CA ILE A 233 -4.07 2.38 11.64
C ILE A 233 -5.06 3.50 11.97
N GLY A 234 -6.36 3.25 11.86
CA GLY A 234 -7.40 4.21 12.27
C GLY A 234 -7.34 4.55 13.75
N GLU A 235 -7.02 3.58 14.61
CA GLU A 235 -6.82 3.79 16.05
C GLU A 235 -5.53 4.56 16.38
N ILE A 236 -4.45 4.35 15.60
CA ILE A 236 -3.17 5.04 15.81
C ILE A 236 -3.27 6.50 15.37
N TYR A 237 -3.97 6.78 14.27
CA TYR A 237 -4.07 8.10 13.65
C TYR A 237 -5.52 8.58 13.54
N ASP A 238 -6.15 8.29 12.40
CA ASP A 238 -7.52 8.64 12.05
C ASP A 238 -8.03 7.82 10.86
N ASP A 239 -9.34 7.93 10.56
CA ASP A 239 -9.97 7.24 9.43
C ASP A 239 -9.39 7.69 8.07
N ALA A 240 -9.04 8.97 7.92
CA ALA A 240 -8.49 9.48 6.67
C ALA A 240 -7.14 8.82 6.36
N THR A 241 -6.27 8.68 7.35
CA THR A 241 -4.99 7.97 7.23
C THR A 241 -5.22 6.48 6.98
N ALA A 242 -6.15 5.85 7.70
CA ALA A 242 -6.50 4.45 7.50
C ALA A 242 -7.03 4.17 6.08
N GLN A 243 -7.79 5.10 5.48
CA GLN A 243 -8.28 4.96 4.12
C GLN A 243 -7.20 5.26 3.06
N ALA A 244 -6.21 6.10 3.36
CA ALA A 244 -5.15 6.44 2.41
C ALA A 244 -4.07 5.35 2.31
N ILE A 245 -3.66 4.75 3.43
CA ILE A 245 -2.59 3.75 3.44
C ILE A 245 -2.94 2.52 2.58
N ARG A 246 -1.96 2.04 1.82
CA ARG A 246 -2.12 0.84 1.01
C ARG A 246 -1.78 -0.40 1.83
N ILE A 247 -2.60 -1.44 1.70
CA ILE A 247 -2.38 -2.74 2.33
C ILE A 247 -2.44 -3.78 1.23
N GLN A 248 -1.41 -4.59 1.10
CA GLN A 248 -1.30 -5.68 0.15
C GLN A 248 -1.22 -7.03 0.88
N TYR A 249 -1.70 -8.08 0.23
CA TYR A 249 -1.50 -9.45 0.66
C TYR A 249 -0.19 -9.98 0.07
N GLY A 250 0.68 -10.53 0.88
CA GLY A 250 2.03 -11.00 0.53
C GLY A 250 2.25 -12.50 0.69
N GLY A 251 1.18 -13.28 0.80
CA GLY A 251 1.26 -14.75 0.81
C GLY A 251 1.32 -15.36 -0.59
N SER A 252 1.35 -16.69 -0.65
CA SER A 252 1.20 -17.42 -1.91
C SER A 252 -0.20 -17.23 -2.48
N VAL A 253 -0.32 -17.02 -3.79
CA VAL A 253 -1.55 -16.87 -4.56
C VAL A 253 -1.60 -17.87 -5.70
#